data_37319b635cb2d7d83686f094701600b1
#
_entry.id   37319b635cb2d7d83686f094701600b1
#
_cell.length_a   1.000
_cell.length_b   1.000
_cell.length_c   1.000
_cell.angle_alpha   90.00
_cell.angle_beta   90.00
_cell.angle_gamma   90.00
#
_symmetry.space_group_name_H-M   'P 1'
#
loop_
_entity.id
_entity.type
_entity.pdbx_description
1 polymer ?
#
loop_
_entity_poly.entity_id
_entity_poly.type
_entity_poly.pdbx_seq_one_letter_code
_entity_poly.pdbx_strand_id
1 'polypeptide(L)'
;MKMKYLLTAMLGFAALSNTMAQETKTVRLRLIETSDVHGAFFPYDFIQRRETKGSLARVSSYVNNLRREYGRNVILLDNGDILQGQPSCYYYNYVATDKQNIVSKIYNYMGYDAASFGNHDVEPGHKVYDKWVGEVDCPVLGANIVDTKTGLPYVKPYTIIERDGVKVAVLGMLTPAIPNWLEEDLWSGLKFEDIRQSARKWIAYLRKNEKPDVIVGLFHSGWDGGIVTPQYMEDAVKATAEGVNGFDLIFFGHDHRARRAEVKGPDGNTVLCLDPSCNAMNVSDAEIVITKQDGKVVEKTVTGDVKDITAEPVDEAYVNHFAADIEEVKAYVGKKIGSIAKTMYTRDSFFGNSSFIDLIHNMQLSLTKADISFNAPLLFNAQIKEGPVYMSDMFKLYRFENKLCVMRMTGEEIRRYLEMSYDLWVNTMKQKDDHIMLLDEKNSTDMQKFGFKNMTFNFDSAAGIDYEVDVTKPDGEKVRILRMTNGEKFDPKKWYRVAMNSYRANGGGELLTRGADIPKEELLSRKVYESELDLRHYLAEEIKRKGKISPKQNNNWRFVPESWAKPALQRDRELLFGK
;
A
#
# COMPACT_ATOMS: atom_id res chain seq x y z
N MET A 1 70.65 -77.75 37.02
CA MET A 1 70.82 -77.19 35.67
C MET A 1 69.49 -77.25 34.89
N LYS A 2 68.66 -76.24 34.91
CA LYS A 2 67.49 -76.06 34.06
C LYS A 2 67.14 -74.59 33.94
N MET A 3 67.39 -74.03 32.79
CA MET A 3 67.16 -72.65 32.45
C MET A 3 65.68 -72.48 32.12
N LYS A 4 64.99 -71.51 32.81
CA LYS A 4 63.57 -71.16 32.51
C LYS A 4 63.55 -69.88 31.67
N TYR A 5 63.01 -69.95 30.50
CA TYR A 5 62.74 -68.84 29.65
C TYR A 5 61.48 -68.08 30.12
N LEU A 6 61.62 -66.80 30.39
CA LEU A 6 60.50 -65.91 30.70
C LEU A 6 60.05 -65.21 29.39
N LEU A 7 58.85 -65.51 28.92
CA LEU A 7 58.27 -64.88 27.78
C LEU A 7 57.44 -63.70 28.26
N THR A 8 57.89 -62.46 27.97
CA THR A 8 57.14 -61.23 28.26
C THR A 8 56.25 -60.89 27.09
N ALA A 9 54.94 -61.06 27.25
CA ALA A 9 53.94 -60.61 26.26
C ALA A 9 53.68 -59.11 26.39
N MET A 10 54.08 -58.31 25.44
CA MET A 10 53.65 -56.90 25.26
C MET A 10 52.27 -56.88 24.65
N LEU A 11 51.25 -56.55 25.43
CA LEU A 11 49.93 -56.15 24.94
C LEU A 11 49.99 -54.70 24.47
N GLY A 12 50.05 -54.51 23.14
CA GLY A 12 49.85 -53.20 22.53
C GLY A 12 48.39 -52.76 22.60
N PHE A 13 48.06 -51.79 23.41
CA PHE A 13 46.77 -51.09 23.35
C PHE A 13 46.79 -50.14 22.10
N ALA A 14 46.17 -50.58 21.00
CA ALA A 14 45.83 -49.69 19.89
C ALA A 14 44.63 -48.85 20.34
N ALA A 15 44.85 -47.63 20.75
CA ALA A 15 43.79 -46.66 20.93
C ALA A 15 43.27 -46.31 19.51
N LEU A 16 42.15 -46.92 19.13
CA LEU A 16 41.33 -46.46 18.01
C LEU A 16 40.77 -45.08 18.36
N SER A 17 41.47 -44.03 18.01
CA SER A 17 40.87 -42.70 17.94
C SER A 17 39.83 -42.72 16.81
N ASN A 18 38.59 -42.95 17.17
CA ASN A 18 37.45 -42.61 16.29
C ASN A 18 37.47 -41.09 16.10
N THR A 19 38.17 -40.60 15.09
CA THR A 19 37.94 -39.27 14.54
C THR A 19 36.56 -39.38 13.85
N MET A 20 35.49 -39.04 14.59
CA MET A 20 34.22 -38.79 14.00
C MET A 20 34.47 -37.72 12.90
N ALA A 21 34.31 -38.10 11.66
CA ALA A 21 34.38 -37.12 10.57
C ALA A 21 33.36 -36.02 10.87
N GLN A 22 33.83 -34.80 10.97
CA GLN A 22 33.01 -33.64 11.25
C GLN A 22 31.98 -33.51 10.15
N GLU A 23 30.69 -33.67 10.49
CA GLU A 23 29.61 -33.62 9.48
C GLU A 23 29.43 -32.18 9.04
N THR A 24 29.85 -31.88 7.83
CA THR A 24 29.65 -30.57 7.20
C THR A 24 28.55 -30.67 6.18
N LYS A 25 27.53 -29.82 6.33
CA LYS A 25 26.37 -29.75 5.42
C LYS A 25 26.18 -28.33 4.94
N THR A 26 26.14 -28.13 3.62
CA THR A 26 25.79 -26.86 2.98
C THR A 26 24.37 -26.95 2.43
N VAL A 27 23.54 -25.96 2.80
CA VAL A 27 22.13 -25.84 2.39
C VAL A 27 21.96 -24.52 1.63
N ARG A 28 21.25 -24.58 0.51
CA ARG A 28 20.85 -23.42 -0.28
C ARG A 28 19.35 -23.23 -0.15
N LEU A 29 18.94 -22.03 0.26
CA LEU A 29 17.54 -21.64 0.36
C LEU A 29 17.26 -20.51 -0.63
N ARG A 30 16.09 -20.56 -1.28
CA ARG A 30 15.57 -19.45 -2.11
C ARG A 30 14.36 -18.84 -1.41
N LEU A 31 14.45 -17.57 -1.08
CA LEU A 31 13.37 -16.82 -0.44
C LEU A 31 12.80 -15.83 -1.45
N ILE A 32 11.53 -15.97 -1.74
CA ILE A 32 10.81 -15.12 -2.70
C ILE A 32 9.76 -14.33 -1.94
N GLU A 33 9.73 -13.03 -2.19
CA GLU A 33 8.71 -12.14 -1.62
C GLU A 33 7.89 -11.50 -2.73
N THR A 34 6.57 -11.45 -2.51
CA THR A 34 5.63 -10.53 -3.14
C THR A 34 5.21 -9.47 -2.13
N SER A 35 4.94 -8.25 -2.57
CA SER A 35 4.43 -7.15 -1.78
C SER A 35 3.52 -6.27 -2.64
N ASP A 36 2.56 -5.58 -2.01
CA ASP A 36 1.74 -4.56 -2.67
C ASP A 36 1.11 -5.07 -3.97
N VAL A 37 0.63 -6.32 -3.94
CA VAL A 37 0.05 -6.97 -5.13
C VAL A 37 -1.24 -6.28 -5.58
N HIS A 38 -2.00 -5.68 -4.64
CA HIS A 38 -3.19 -4.87 -4.91
C HIS A 38 -4.18 -5.55 -5.88
N GLY A 39 -4.40 -6.86 -5.67
CA GLY A 39 -5.34 -7.62 -6.47
C GLY A 39 -4.89 -7.97 -7.89
N ALA A 40 -3.62 -7.74 -8.26
CA ALA A 40 -3.03 -8.19 -9.51
C ALA A 40 -2.81 -9.72 -9.50
N PHE A 41 -3.89 -10.46 -9.28
CA PHE A 41 -3.87 -11.93 -9.15
C PHE A 41 -3.78 -12.61 -10.51
N PHE A 42 -4.47 -12.06 -11.49
CA PHE A 42 -4.66 -12.65 -12.81
C PHE A 42 -4.01 -11.80 -13.90
N PRO A 43 -3.66 -12.37 -15.07
CA PRO A 43 -3.06 -11.62 -16.16
C PRO A 43 -4.11 -10.75 -16.89
N TYR A 44 -5.03 -10.17 -16.13
CA TYR A 44 -6.14 -9.36 -16.61
C TYR A 44 -6.44 -8.20 -15.66
N ASP A 45 -6.40 -6.98 -16.18
CA ASP A 45 -6.82 -5.77 -15.48
C ASP A 45 -8.35 -5.60 -15.61
N PHE A 46 -9.07 -5.83 -14.52
CA PHE A 46 -10.53 -5.77 -14.49
C PHE A 46 -11.06 -4.32 -14.60
N ILE A 47 -10.24 -3.32 -14.26
CA ILE A 47 -10.61 -1.90 -14.38
C ILE A 47 -10.54 -1.47 -15.84
N GLN A 48 -9.44 -1.77 -16.52
CA GLN A 48 -9.24 -1.44 -17.92
C GLN A 48 -9.85 -2.48 -18.87
N ARG A 49 -10.23 -3.64 -18.36
CA ARG A 49 -10.82 -4.78 -19.11
C ARG A 49 -9.91 -5.24 -20.25
N ARG A 50 -8.63 -5.43 -19.94
CA ARG A 50 -7.60 -5.88 -20.88
C ARG A 50 -6.53 -6.71 -20.18
N GLU A 51 -5.70 -7.40 -20.94
CA GLU A 51 -4.54 -8.09 -20.39
C GLU A 51 -3.56 -7.13 -19.73
N THR A 52 -2.88 -7.64 -18.69
CA THR A 52 -1.82 -6.93 -17.96
C THR A 52 -0.57 -7.79 -17.84
N LYS A 53 0.57 -7.14 -17.61
CA LYS A 53 1.87 -7.81 -17.47
C LYS A 53 2.14 -8.29 -16.04
N GLY A 54 1.76 -7.53 -15.01
CA GLY A 54 1.90 -7.92 -13.62
C GLY A 54 0.79 -8.86 -13.19
N SER A 55 1.15 -10.02 -12.61
CA SER A 55 0.15 -10.92 -12.01
C SER A 55 0.79 -12.03 -11.17
N LEU A 56 0.05 -12.52 -10.15
CA LEU A 56 0.47 -13.71 -9.40
C LEU A 56 0.52 -14.97 -10.27
N ALA A 57 -0.20 -15.01 -11.40
CA ALA A 57 -0.07 -16.10 -12.37
C ALA A 57 1.34 -16.19 -13.00
N ARG A 58 2.05 -15.07 -13.14
CA ARG A 58 3.45 -15.06 -13.59
C ARG A 58 4.42 -15.34 -12.45
N VAL A 59 4.12 -14.82 -11.25
CA VAL A 59 4.86 -15.20 -10.03
C VAL A 59 4.80 -16.71 -9.82
N SER A 60 3.62 -17.34 -10.02
CA SER A 60 3.46 -18.80 -9.94
C SER A 60 4.40 -19.54 -10.88
N SER A 61 4.50 -19.12 -12.14
CA SER A 61 5.47 -19.69 -13.10
C SER A 61 6.90 -19.58 -12.60
N TYR A 62 7.30 -18.38 -12.15
CA TYR A 62 8.64 -18.15 -11.62
C TYR A 62 8.96 -19.04 -10.42
N VAL A 63 8.07 -19.05 -9.43
CA VAL A 63 8.21 -19.87 -8.21
C VAL A 63 8.23 -21.36 -8.52
N ASN A 64 7.40 -21.84 -9.45
CA ASN A 64 7.37 -23.24 -9.86
C ASN A 64 8.66 -23.64 -10.60
N ASN A 65 9.29 -22.74 -11.34
CA ASN A 65 10.62 -22.96 -11.92
C ASN A 65 11.68 -23.16 -10.83
N LEU A 66 11.70 -22.28 -9.82
CA LEU A 66 12.61 -22.42 -8.68
C LEU A 66 12.33 -23.69 -7.86
N ARG A 67 11.07 -24.06 -7.65
CA ARG A 67 10.71 -25.31 -6.94
C ARG A 67 11.17 -26.56 -7.67
N ARG A 68 11.29 -26.54 -9.01
CA ARG A 68 11.89 -27.66 -9.76
C ARG A 68 13.40 -27.80 -9.51
N GLU A 69 14.09 -26.70 -9.24
CA GLU A 69 15.53 -26.69 -8.98
C GLU A 69 15.86 -26.90 -7.49
N TYR A 70 15.19 -26.17 -6.61
CA TYR A 70 15.50 -26.12 -5.17
C TYR A 70 14.55 -26.99 -4.32
N GLY A 71 13.52 -27.58 -4.91
CA GLY A 71 12.53 -28.39 -4.20
C GLY A 71 11.83 -27.60 -3.11
N ARG A 72 11.77 -28.20 -1.91
CA ARG A 72 11.16 -27.56 -0.72
C ARG A 72 11.99 -26.43 -0.11
N ASN A 73 13.19 -26.18 -0.62
CA ASN A 73 14.06 -25.11 -0.14
C ASN A 73 13.70 -23.72 -0.75
N VAL A 74 12.64 -23.66 -1.55
CA VAL A 74 11.97 -22.40 -1.88
C VAL A 74 11.02 -22.02 -0.75
N ILE A 75 11.15 -20.81 -0.23
CA ILE A 75 10.27 -20.20 0.78
C ILE A 75 9.58 -19.02 0.10
N LEU A 76 8.24 -19.04 0.05
CA LEU A 76 7.43 -18.02 -0.59
C LEU A 76 6.69 -17.19 0.47
N LEU A 77 6.90 -15.88 0.46
CA LEU A 77 6.38 -14.92 1.43
C LEU A 77 5.57 -13.83 0.74
N ASP A 78 4.55 -13.30 1.42
CA ASP A 78 3.85 -12.08 1.00
C ASP A 78 3.92 -11.01 2.09
N ASN A 79 4.17 -9.78 1.68
CA ASN A 79 4.40 -8.67 2.60
C ASN A 79 3.20 -7.72 2.72
N GLY A 80 1.99 -8.18 2.38
CA GLY A 80 0.76 -7.43 2.57
C GLY A 80 0.38 -6.48 1.42
N ASP A 81 -0.64 -5.69 1.66
CA ASP A 81 -1.38 -4.90 0.67
C ASP A 81 -1.93 -5.78 -0.47
N ILE A 82 -2.61 -6.83 -0.05
CA ILE A 82 -3.17 -7.87 -0.93
C ILE A 82 -4.70 -7.80 -1.02
N LEU A 83 -5.38 -7.28 0.04
CA LEU A 83 -6.85 -7.28 0.14
C LEU A 83 -7.53 -6.11 -0.58
N GLN A 84 -6.79 -5.14 -1.13
CA GLN A 84 -7.30 -3.94 -1.77
C GLN A 84 -6.66 -3.74 -3.16
N GLY A 85 -7.39 -3.10 -4.10
CA GLY A 85 -6.84 -2.69 -5.40
C GLY A 85 -7.75 -3.04 -6.57
N GLN A 86 -7.51 -4.17 -7.23
CA GLN A 86 -8.34 -4.61 -8.36
C GLN A 86 -9.77 -4.98 -7.93
N PRO A 87 -10.75 -4.91 -8.82
CA PRO A 87 -12.14 -5.31 -8.56
C PRO A 87 -12.31 -6.72 -8.01
N SER A 88 -11.34 -7.62 -8.21
CA SER A 88 -11.33 -8.95 -7.60
C SER A 88 -11.32 -8.90 -6.07
N CYS A 89 -10.51 -8.01 -5.47
CA CYS A 89 -10.53 -7.80 -4.02
C CYS A 89 -11.90 -7.28 -3.57
N TYR A 90 -12.40 -6.22 -4.18
CA TYR A 90 -13.68 -5.63 -3.84
C TYR A 90 -14.84 -6.63 -3.95
N TYR A 91 -14.87 -7.44 -5.01
CA TYR A 91 -15.90 -8.42 -5.24
C TYR A 91 -15.99 -9.44 -4.11
N TYR A 92 -14.88 -10.01 -3.69
CA TYR A 92 -14.86 -11.01 -2.60
C TYR A 92 -14.97 -10.40 -1.20
N ASN A 93 -14.55 -9.17 -1.02
CA ASN A 93 -14.64 -8.49 0.27
C ASN A 93 -16.04 -7.97 0.57
N TYR A 94 -16.81 -7.52 -0.45
CA TYR A 94 -18.06 -6.77 -0.23
C TYR A 94 -19.27 -7.28 -1.01
N VAL A 95 -19.09 -8.11 -2.05
CA VAL A 95 -20.21 -8.58 -2.90
C VAL A 95 -20.46 -10.08 -2.69
N ALA A 96 -19.45 -10.92 -2.84
CA ALA A 96 -19.53 -12.37 -2.69
C ALA A 96 -18.99 -12.80 -1.30
N THR A 97 -19.48 -12.18 -0.24
CA THR A 97 -18.96 -12.33 1.13
C THR A 97 -19.19 -13.70 1.75
N ASP A 98 -20.10 -14.49 1.20
CA ASP A 98 -20.40 -15.87 1.57
C ASP A 98 -19.39 -16.87 1.01
N LYS A 99 -18.59 -16.48 0.00
CA LYS A 99 -17.54 -17.31 -0.59
C LYS A 99 -16.23 -17.19 0.20
N GLN A 100 -15.35 -18.21 0.04
CA GLN A 100 -13.98 -18.11 0.52
C GLN A 100 -13.29 -16.90 -0.09
N ASN A 101 -12.50 -16.16 0.70
CA ASN A 101 -11.76 -15.00 0.22
C ASN A 101 -10.80 -15.42 -0.90
N ILE A 102 -10.75 -14.65 -1.99
CA ILE A 102 -9.93 -14.98 -3.17
C ILE A 102 -8.44 -15.03 -2.83
N VAL A 103 -7.97 -14.19 -1.91
CA VAL A 103 -6.58 -14.19 -1.46
C VAL A 103 -6.26 -15.49 -0.74
N SER A 104 -7.16 -15.96 0.14
CA SER A 104 -6.99 -17.24 0.84
C SER A 104 -6.88 -18.41 -0.14
N LYS A 105 -7.77 -18.44 -1.16
CA LYS A 105 -7.69 -19.46 -2.22
C LYS A 105 -6.34 -19.44 -2.94
N ILE A 106 -5.84 -18.26 -3.28
CA ILE A 106 -4.60 -18.07 -4.04
C ILE A 106 -3.39 -18.46 -3.20
N TYR A 107 -3.33 -18.02 -1.94
CA TYR A 107 -2.21 -18.35 -1.06
C TYR A 107 -2.12 -19.85 -0.80
N ASN A 108 -3.26 -20.50 -0.54
CA ASN A 108 -3.32 -21.96 -0.32
C ASN A 108 -2.92 -22.72 -1.60
N TYR A 109 -3.37 -22.26 -2.79
CA TYR A 109 -2.98 -22.86 -4.07
C TYR A 109 -1.48 -22.70 -4.38
N MET A 110 -0.93 -21.50 -4.19
CA MET A 110 0.49 -21.22 -4.47
C MET A 110 1.42 -21.78 -3.39
N GLY A 111 0.89 -22.13 -2.21
CA GLY A 111 1.66 -22.64 -1.07
C GLY A 111 2.60 -21.56 -0.52
N TYR A 112 2.06 -20.41 -0.12
CA TYR A 112 2.78 -19.42 0.65
C TYR A 112 3.17 -19.99 2.01
N ASP A 113 4.38 -19.70 2.46
CA ASP A 113 4.91 -20.14 3.76
C ASP A 113 4.57 -19.19 4.90
N ALA A 114 4.41 -17.91 4.63
CA ALA A 114 3.91 -16.88 5.53
C ALA A 114 3.45 -15.64 4.78
N ALA A 115 2.59 -14.84 5.42
CA ALA A 115 2.20 -13.51 4.97
C ALA A 115 2.31 -12.49 6.10
N SER A 116 2.34 -11.19 5.77
CA SER A 116 2.25 -10.08 6.71
C SER A 116 1.03 -9.22 6.38
N PHE A 117 0.61 -8.35 7.32
CA PHE A 117 -0.38 -7.32 7.04
C PHE A 117 0.26 -6.14 6.31
N GLY A 118 -0.47 -5.58 5.32
CA GLY A 118 -0.28 -4.22 4.83
C GLY A 118 -1.34 -3.26 5.37
N ASN A 119 -1.17 -1.97 5.16
CA ASN A 119 -2.14 -0.96 5.63
C ASN A 119 -3.48 -1.08 4.88
N HIS A 120 -3.47 -1.44 3.61
CA HIS A 120 -4.67 -1.69 2.84
C HIS A 120 -5.32 -3.05 3.15
N ASP A 121 -4.68 -3.91 3.94
CA ASP A 121 -5.32 -5.12 4.46
C ASP A 121 -6.14 -4.82 5.73
N VAL A 122 -5.80 -3.74 6.46
CA VAL A 122 -6.60 -3.25 7.59
C VAL A 122 -7.81 -2.44 7.11
N GLU A 123 -7.71 -1.78 5.96
CA GLU A 123 -8.75 -0.89 5.39
C GLU A 123 -10.14 -1.53 5.25
N PRO A 124 -10.30 -2.80 4.85
CA PRO A 124 -11.62 -3.42 4.75
C PRO A 124 -12.26 -3.79 6.09
N GLY A 125 -11.56 -3.64 7.21
CA GLY A 125 -12.05 -3.87 8.57
C GLY A 125 -12.06 -5.34 9.00
N HIS A 126 -12.30 -5.55 10.29
CA HIS A 126 -12.29 -6.86 10.95
C HIS A 126 -13.06 -7.95 10.21
N LYS A 127 -14.25 -7.63 9.71
CA LYS A 127 -15.09 -8.62 9.00
C LYS A 127 -14.38 -9.28 7.82
N VAL A 128 -13.47 -8.56 7.15
CA VAL A 128 -12.76 -9.05 5.97
C VAL A 128 -11.42 -9.66 6.35
N TYR A 129 -10.59 -8.92 7.10
CA TYR A 129 -9.25 -9.45 7.38
C TYR A 129 -9.24 -10.59 8.39
N ASP A 130 -10.16 -10.65 9.37
CA ASP A 130 -10.28 -11.80 10.26
C ASP A 130 -10.70 -13.07 9.51
N LYS A 131 -11.62 -12.89 8.53
CA LYS A 131 -12.02 -13.97 7.65
C LYS A 131 -10.82 -14.48 6.82
N TRP A 132 -10.06 -13.56 6.20
CA TRP A 132 -8.86 -13.91 5.44
C TRP A 132 -7.84 -14.65 6.31
N VAL A 133 -7.50 -14.11 7.49
CA VAL A 133 -6.57 -14.75 8.45
C VAL A 133 -7.04 -16.15 8.86
N GLY A 134 -8.37 -16.33 9.01
CA GLY A 134 -8.95 -17.63 9.38
C GLY A 134 -9.03 -18.65 8.24
N GLU A 135 -8.89 -18.23 6.98
CA GLU A 135 -9.03 -19.09 5.80
C GLU A 135 -7.71 -19.45 5.11
N VAL A 136 -6.60 -18.79 5.46
CA VAL A 136 -5.28 -19.09 4.90
C VAL A 136 -4.59 -20.21 5.65
N ASP A 137 -3.90 -21.10 4.93
CA ASP A 137 -3.14 -22.22 5.51
C ASP A 137 -1.82 -21.74 6.14
N CYS A 138 -1.22 -20.67 5.61
CA CYS A 138 0.02 -20.12 6.15
C CYS A 138 -0.25 -19.12 7.29
N PRO A 139 0.70 -18.92 8.22
CA PRO A 139 0.57 -17.91 9.25
C PRO A 139 0.59 -16.50 8.67
N VAL A 140 -0.36 -15.65 9.08
CA VAL A 140 -0.31 -14.19 8.89
C VAL A 140 0.40 -13.59 10.09
N LEU A 141 1.38 -12.71 9.83
CA LEU A 141 2.32 -12.20 10.82
C LEU A 141 2.09 -10.71 11.10
N GLY A 142 2.30 -10.31 12.37
CA GLY A 142 2.15 -8.91 12.78
C GLY A 142 2.66 -8.68 14.20
N ALA A 143 3.99 -8.64 14.38
CA ALA A 143 4.62 -8.59 15.70
C ALA A 143 4.34 -7.29 16.47
N ASN A 144 4.05 -6.21 15.78
CA ASN A 144 3.73 -4.90 16.33
C ASN A 144 2.24 -4.53 16.26
N ILE A 145 1.39 -5.44 15.80
CA ILE A 145 -0.07 -5.31 15.87
C ILE A 145 -0.50 -5.94 17.19
N VAL A 146 -0.91 -5.13 18.15
CA VAL A 146 -1.17 -5.56 19.52
C VAL A 146 -2.66 -5.45 19.83
N ASP A 147 -3.24 -6.55 20.35
CA ASP A 147 -4.57 -6.54 20.93
C ASP A 147 -4.54 -5.76 22.25
N THR A 148 -5.35 -4.69 22.32
CA THR A 148 -5.36 -3.76 23.47
C THR A 148 -5.92 -4.36 24.76
N LYS A 149 -6.70 -5.47 24.67
CA LYS A 149 -7.28 -6.14 25.84
C LYS A 149 -6.27 -7.09 26.50
N THR A 150 -5.49 -7.79 25.67
CA THR A 150 -4.54 -8.80 26.14
C THR A 150 -3.12 -8.28 26.27
N GLY A 151 -2.77 -7.21 25.55
CA GLY A 151 -1.39 -6.72 25.41
C GLY A 151 -0.46 -7.66 24.63
N LEU A 152 -1.02 -8.68 23.97
CA LEU A 152 -0.29 -9.65 23.15
C LEU A 152 -0.43 -9.31 21.66
N PRO A 153 0.45 -9.82 20.77
CA PRO A 153 0.23 -9.68 19.34
C PRO A 153 -1.12 -10.24 18.90
N TYR A 154 -1.81 -9.50 18.03
CA TYR A 154 -3.13 -9.83 17.52
C TYR A 154 -3.10 -11.07 16.61
N VAL A 155 -2.08 -11.18 15.79
CA VAL A 155 -1.76 -12.34 14.98
C VAL A 155 -0.39 -12.87 15.39
N LYS A 156 0.09 -13.97 14.77
CA LYS A 156 1.41 -14.49 15.11
C LYS A 156 2.49 -13.44 14.89
N PRO A 157 3.40 -13.22 15.85
CA PRO A 157 4.48 -12.23 15.68
C PRO A 157 5.55 -12.69 14.68
N TYR A 158 5.80 -14.00 14.62
CA TYR A 158 6.78 -14.63 13.75
C TYR A 158 6.38 -16.07 13.45
N THR A 159 7.09 -16.66 12.50
CA THR A 159 7.06 -18.12 12.25
C THR A 159 8.47 -18.67 12.10
N ILE A 160 8.64 -19.96 12.41
CA ILE A 160 9.87 -20.72 12.15
C ILE A 160 9.62 -21.65 10.99
N ILE A 161 10.38 -21.47 9.92
CA ILE A 161 10.35 -22.33 8.73
C ILE A 161 11.63 -23.17 8.74
N GLU A 162 11.46 -24.49 8.82
CA GLU A 162 12.60 -25.40 8.81
C GLU A 162 12.77 -26.07 7.45
N ARG A 163 13.96 -25.94 6.87
CA ARG A 163 14.34 -26.51 5.58
C ARG A 163 15.71 -27.17 5.68
N ASP A 164 15.78 -28.45 5.45
CA ASP A 164 17.03 -29.24 5.48
C ASP A 164 17.89 -29.09 6.74
N GLY A 165 17.24 -28.82 7.89
CA GLY A 165 17.90 -28.60 9.17
C GLY A 165 18.40 -27.17 9.39
N VAL A 166 17.98 -26.23 8.52
CA VAL A 166 18.16 -24.78 8.71
C VAL A 166 16.85 -24.18 9.23
N LYS A 167 16.93 -23.45 10.34
CA LYS A 167 15.81 -22.72 10.94
C LYS A 167 15.81 -21.27 10.48
N VAL A 168 14.78 -20.89 9.72
CA VAL A 168 14.55 -19.51 9.29
C VAL A 168 13.43 -18.93 10.13
N ALA A 169 13.71 -17.89 10.92
CA ALA A 169 12.67 -17.09 11.59
C ALA A 169 12.23 -15.97 10.66
N VAL A 170 10.94 -15.87 10.37
CA VAL A 170 10.32 -14.76 9.65
C VAL A 170 9.53 -13.92 10.64
N LEU A 171 9.88 -12.65 10.79
CA LEU A 171 9.29 -11.68 11.71
C LEU A 171 8.47 -10.67 10.91
N GLY A 172 7.14 -10.71 11.03
CA GLY A 172 6.25 -9.79 10.30
C GLY A 172 5.96 -8.51 11.06
N MET A 173 5.94 -7.37 10.36
CA MET A 173 5.59 -6.06 10.93
C MET A 173 4.85 -5.19 9.94
N LEU A 174 3.99 -4.32 10.48
CA LEU A 174 3.17 -3.35 9.77
C LEU A 174 3.57 -1.93 10.15
N THR A 175 3.52 -0.98 9.21
CA THR A 175 3.66 0.44 9.52
C THR A 175 2.71 0.86 10.66
N PRO A 176 3.20 1.60 11.66
CA PRO A 176 2.36 2.02 12.77
C PRO A 176 1.45 3.21 12.46
N ALA A 177 1.49 3.74 11.24
CA ALA A 177 0.77 4.94 10.85
C ALA A 177 -0.73 4.74 10.58
N ILE A 178 -1.25 3.53 10.72
CA ILE A 178 -2.67 3.15 10.49
C ILE A 178 -3.68 4.16 11.07
N PRO A 179 -3.55 4.62 12.34
CA PRO A 179 -4.51 5.55 12.94
C PRO A 179 -4.51 6.95 12.30
N ASN A 180 -3.58 7.26 11.39
CA ASN A 180 -3.59 8.53 10.66
C ASN A 180 -4.46 8.50 9.41
N TRP A 181 -4.78 7.31 8.91
CA TRP A 181 -5.45 7.12 7.61
C TRP A 181 -6.82 6.48 7.75
N LEU A 182 -6.95 5.54 8.70
CA LEU A 182 -8.13 4.67 8.80
C LEU A 182 -8.97 5.03 10.03
N GLU A 183 -10.27 4.83 9.88
CA GLU A 183 -11.23 4.98 10.97
C GLU A 183 -10.99 3.94 12.06
N GLU A 184 -11.19 4.34 13.31
CA GLU A 184 -10.95 3.49 14.48
C GLU A 184 -11.75 2.18 14.44
N ASP A 185 -12.97 2.22 13.89
CA ASP A 185 -13.83 1.03 13.76
C ASP A 185 -13.19 -0.08 12.93
N LEU A 186 -12.34 0.27 11.93
CA LEU A 186 -11.69 -0.69 11.05
C LEU A 186 -10.57 -1.47 11.76
N TRP A 187 -9.98 -0.88 12.79
CA TRP A 187 -8.89 -1.46 13.58
C TRP A 187 -9.21 -1.47 15.09
N SER A 188 -10.51 -1.46 15.45
CA SER A 188 -10.95 -1.39 16.84
C SER A 188 -10.34 -2.49 17.71
N GLY A 189 -9.85 -2.13 18.89
CA GLY A 189 -9.19 -3.06 19.80
C GLY A 189 -7.73 -3.38 19.43
N LEU A 190 -7.17 -2.76 18.40
CA LEU A 190 -5.78 -2.91 18.00
C LEU A 190 -4.95 -1.67 18.37
N LYS A 191 -3.65 -1.87 18.51
CA LYS A 191 -2.62 -0.85 18.66
C LYS A 191 -1.43 -1.21 17.79
N PHE A 192 -0.83 -0.22 17.15
CA PHE A 192 0.33 -0.40 16.28
C PHE A 192 1.56 0.21 16.95
N GLU A 193 2.55 -0.64 17.27
CA GLU A 193 3.76 -0.24 17.97
C GLU A 193 4.87 0.13 16.97
N ASP A 194 5.84 0.96 17.41
CA ASP A 194 7.01 1.31 16.59
C ASP A 194 7.78 0.05 16.17
N ILE A 195 8.09 -0.03 14.86
CA ILE A 195 8.76 -1.19 14.25
C ILE A 195 10.12 -1.46 14.91
N ARG A 196 10.93 -0.43 15.15
CA ARG A 196 12.30 -0.59 15.71
C ARG A 196 12.27 -1.12 17.13
N GLN A 197 11.31 -0.67 17.94
CA GLN A 197 11.15 -1.16 19.33
C GLN A 197 10.66 -2.60 19.32
N SER A 198 9.66 -2.92 18.51
CA SER A 198 9.14 -4.28 18.36
C SER A 198 10.19 -5.23 17.80
N ALA A 199 11.00 -4.79 16.82
CA ALA A 199 12.10 -5.58 16.27
C ALA A 199 13.13 -5.95 17.35
N ARG A 200 13.57 -4.99 18.18
CA ARG A 200 14.52 -5.28 19.28
C ARG A 200 13.95 -6.31 20.25
N LYS A 201 12.69 -6.16 20.65
CA LYS A 201 11.99 -7.08 21.56
C LYS A 201 11.95 -8.50 20.99
N TRP A 202 11.49 -8.64 19.75
CA TRP A 202 11.25 -9.94 19.14
C TRP A 202 12.55 -10.64 18.71
N ILE A 203 13.57 -9.95 18.25
CA ILE A 203 14.88 -10.55 17.97
C ILE A 203 15.52 -11.10 19.25
N ALA A 204 15.43 -10.34 20.36
CA ALA A 204 15.93 -10.83 21.63
C ALA A 204 15.20 -12.11 22.08
N TYR A 205 13.89 -12.16 21.88
CA TYR A 205 13.08 -13.36 22.14
C TYR A 205 13.49 -14.54 21.24
N LEU A 206 13.59 -14.33 19.93
CA LEU A 206 13.94 -15.37 18.94
C LEU A 206 15.32 -15.97 19.25
N ARG A 207 16.32 -15.15 19.50
CA ARG A 207 17.67 -15.60 19.82
C ARG A 207 17.73 -16.45 21.10
N LYS A 208 16.95 -16.08 22.11
CA LYS A 208 16.91 -16.78 23.39
C LYS A 208 16.15 -18.10 23.32
N ASN A 209 14.97 -18.09 22.69
CA ASN A 209 13.99 -19.19 22.79
C ASN A 209 14.02 -20.10 21.57
N GLU A 210 14.06 -19.55 20.33
CA GLU A 210 13.95 -20.31 19.09
C GLU A 210 15.31 -20.67 18.50
N LYS A 211 16.32 -19.80 18.71
CA LYS A 211 17.69 -19.97 18.22
C LYS A 211 17.76 -20.22 16.72
N PRO A 212 17.17 -19.37 15.88
CA PRO A 212 17.18 -19.54 14.44
C PRO A 212 18.60 -19.38 13.86
N ASP A 213 18.85 -20.06 12.73
CA ASP A 213 20.07 -19.90 11.94
C ASP A 213 20.03 -18.61 11.10
N VAL A 214 18.82 -18.19 10.68
CA VAL A 214 18.55 -17.00 9.87
C VAL A 214 17.37 -16.24 10.44
N ILE A 215 17.45 -14.90 10.46
CA ILE A 215 16.34 -14.02 10.82
C ILE A 215 16.00 -13.11 9.64
N VAL A 216 14.78 -13.22 9.15
CA VAL A 216 14.22 -12.44 8.06
C VAL A 216 13.16 -11.49 8.60
N GLY A 217 13.29 -10.20 8.31
CA GLY A 217 12.21 -9.23 8.46
C GLY A 217 11.26 -9.31 7.26
N LEU A 218 9.96 -9.25 7.51
CA LEU A 218 8.90 -9.13 6.51
C LEU A 218 8.07 -7.91 6.91
N PHE A 219 8.48 -6.73 6.41
CA PHE A 219 8.03 -5.45 6.93
C PHE A 219 7.20 -4.68 5.90
N HIS A 220 5.92 -4.57 6.15
CA HIS A 220 5.09 -3.65 5.37
C HIS A 220 5.28 -2.21 5.90
N SER A 221 6.37 -1.60 5.48
CA SER A 221 6.82 -0.24 5.82
C SER A 221 7.85 0.16 4.76
N GLY A 222 7.83 1.41 4.32
CA GLY A 222 8.74 1.91 3.29
C GLY A 222 10.18 2.11 3.79
N TRP A 223 11.04 2.57 2.89
CA TRP A 223 12.46 2.66 3.12
C TRP A 223 12.84 3.64 4.23
N ASP A 224 12.40 4.91 4.12
CA ASP A 224 12.83 5.99 5.03
C ASP A 224 11.88 7.19 4.92
N GLY A 225 11.39 7.72 6.02
CA GLY A 225 10.57 8.93 6.07
C GLY A 225 9.10 8.69 6.36
N GLY A 226 8.21 9.17 5.45
CA GLY A 226 6.78 9.16 5.71
C GLY A 226 6.39 10.03 6.91
N ILE A 227 5.41 9.60 7.69
CA ILE A 227 5.00 10.27 8.93
C ILE A 227 6.00 9.94 10.04
N VAL A 228 6.71 10.96 10.53
CA VAL A 228 7.65 10.82 11.64
C VAL A 228 7.13 11.58 12.86
N THR A 229 6.93 10.84 13.94
CA THR A 229 6.50 11.36 15.25
C THR A 229 7.50 11.00 16.32
N PRO A 230 7.41 11.57 17.54
CA PRO A 230 8.23 11.09 18.67
C PRO A 230 7.98 9.61 19.04
N GLN A 231 6.80 9.07 18.69
CA GLN A 231 6.37 7.72 19.05
C GLN A 231 6.75 6.67 18.00
N TYR A 232 6.77 7.04 16.72
CA TYR A 232 7.04 6.10 15.62
C TYR A 232 7.49 6.80 14.33
N MET A 233 8.02 6.01 13.42
CA MET A 233 8.31 6.34 12.03
C MET A 233 7.50 5.43 11.12
N GLU A 234 6.82 6.00 10.11
CA GLU A 234 6.03 5.25 9.13
C GLU A 234 6.91 4.33 8.29
N ASP A 235 7.92 4.91 7.62
CA ASP A 235 8.87 4.21 6.75
C ASP A 235 10.17 3.98 7.53
N ALA A 236 10.27 2.82 8.20
CA ALA A 236 11.28 2.58 9.22
C ALA A 236 12.32 1.50 8.85
N VAL A 237 12.31 0.98 7.60
CA VAL A 237 13.17 -0.16 7.23
C VAL A 237 14.64 0.16 7.36
N LYS A 238 15.10 1.27 6.76
CA LYS A 238 16.49 1.72 6.87
C LYS A 238 16.93 1.92 8.31
N ALA A 239 16.13 2.67 9.08
CA ALA A 239 16.42 2.94 10.49
C ALA A 239 16.43 1.66 11.35
N THR A 240 15.64 0.64 10.98
CA THR A 240 15.63 -0.66 11.65
C THR A 240 16.86 -1.47 11.27
N ALA A 241 17.24 -1.54 10.00
CA ALA A 241 18.45 -2.23 9.56
C ALA A 241 19.73 -1.62 10.17
N GLU A 242 19.81 -0.28 10.26
CA GLU A 242 20.92 0.45 10.86
C GLU A 242 20.96 0.37 12.39
N GLY A 243 19.80 0.24 13.05
CA GLY A 243 19.67 0.41 14.51
C GLY A 243 19.34 -0.84 15.32
N VAL A 244 19.08 -1.99 14.67
CA VAL A 244 18.67 -3.24 15.33
C VAL A 244 19.54 -4.40 14.85
N ASN A 245 20.26 -5.03 15.80
CA ASN A 245 21.11 -6.18 15.49
C ASN A 245 20.30 -7.44 15.20
N GLY A 246 20.70 -8.19 14.18
CA GLY A 246 20.36 -9.60 14.06
C GLY A 246 19.52 -9.99 12.87
N PHE A 247 19.13 -9.06 12.03
CA PHE A 247 18.59 -9.40 10.72
C PHE A 247 19.68 -9.83 9.75
N ASP A 248 19.39 -10.83 8.95
CA ASP A 248 20.18 -11.27 7.81
C ASP A 248 19.65 -10.67 6.52
N LEU A 249 18.31 -10.56 6.43
CA LEU A 249 17.56 -10.09 5.29
C LEU A 249 16.33 -9.34 5.79
N ILE A 250 15.97 -8.24 5.14
CA ILE A 250 14.67 -7.58 5.32
C ILE A 250 14.01 -7.48 3.94
N PHE A 251 12.89 -8.14 3.81
CA PHE A 251 11.91 -7.90 2.76
C PHE A 251 10.97 -6.78 3.19
N PHE A 252 10.65 -5.87 2.27
CA PHE A 252 9.80 -4.72 2.59
C PHE A 252 8.99 -4.23 1.39
N GLY A 253 8.05 -3.30 1.63
CA GLY A 253 7.16 -2.73 0.63
C GLY A 253 6.53 -1.43 1.12
N HIS A 254 5.27 -1.14 0.76
CA HIS A 254 4.50 0.04 1.14
C HIS A 254 4.80 1.28 0.29
N ASP A 255 6.04 1.60 0.00
CA ASP A 255 6.39 2.80 -0.79
C ASP A 255 6.33 2.58 -2.33
N HIS A 256 6.01 1.36 -2.78
CA HIS A 256 5.84 0.95 -4.18
C HIS A 256 7.08 1.19 -5.05
N ARG A 257 8.29 1.11 -4.50
CA ARG A 257 9.54 1.40 -5.20
C ARG A 257 10.47 0.20 -5.19
N ALA A 258 10.71 -0.36 -6.37
CA ALA A 258 11.72 -1.40 -6.50
C ALA A 258 13.06 -0.92 -5.92
N ARG A 259 13.57 -1.64 -4.92
CA ARG A 259 14.79 -1.27 -4.21
C ARG A 259 15.61 -2.48 -3.80
N ARG A 260 16.92 -2.38 -4.02
CA ARG A 260 17.93 -3.22 -3.41
C ARG A 260 18.90 -2.34 -2.63
N ALA A 261 19.11 -2.66 -1.38
CA ALA A 261 20.08 -1.97 -0.53
C ALA A 261 20.82 -2.94 0.37
N GLU A 262 22.07 -2.61 0.71
CA GLU A 262 22.85 -3.29 1.73
C GLU A 262 23.18 -2.29 2.83
N VAL A 263 22.82 -2.62 4.06
CA VAL A 263 22.95 -1.75 5.22
C VAL A 263 23.87 -2.39 6.25
N LYS A 264 24.75 -1.61 6.85
CA LYS A 264 25.55 -2.08 7.99
C LYS A 264 24.75 -1.96 9.27
N GLY A 265 24.47 -3.09 9.88
CA GLY A 265 23.87 -3.15 11.22
C GLY A 265 24.84 -2.71 12.31
N PRO A 266 24.36 -2.50 13.55
CA PRO A 266 25.19 -2.05 14.66
C PRO A 266 26.31 -3.03 15.05
N ASP A 267 26.15 -4.32 14.73
CA ASP A 267 27.16 -5.39 14.93
C ASP A 267 28.18 -5.49 13.78
N GLY A 268 28.07 -4.60 12.76
CA GLY A 268 28.94 -4.59 11.58
C GLY A 268 28.52 -5.60 10.49
N ASN A 269 27.54 -6.47 10.73
CA ASN A 269 27.01 -7.37 9.72
C ASN A 269 26.24 -6.59 8.66
N THR A 270 26.25 -7.12 7.44
CA THR A 270 25.47 -6.54 6.34
C THR A 270 24.07 -7.15 6.36
N VAL A 271 23.06 -6.31 6.33
CA VAL A 271 21.65 -6.66 6.15
C VAL A 271 21.28 -6.35 4.69
N LEU A 272 20.84 -7.35 3.94
CA LEU A 272 20.26 -7.15 2.61
C LEU A 272 18.81 -6.69 2.77
N CYS A 273 18.41 -5.62 2.06
CA CYS A 273 17.04 -5.11 2.06
C CYS A 273 16.51 -5.10 0.63
N LEU A 274 15.34 -5.70 0.40
CA LEU A 274 14.72 -5.83 -0.92
C LEU A 274 13.25 -5.42 -0.87
N ASP A 275 12.82 -4.65 -1.88
CA ASP A 275 11.43 -4.24 -2.12
C ASP A 275 11.08 -4.53 -3.59
N PRO A 276 10.05 -5.33 -3.89
CA PRO A 276 9.69 -5.70 -5.26
C PRO A 276 8.85 -4.63 -5.97
N SER A 277 8.54 -3.49 -5.34
CA SER A 277 7.54 -2.55 -5.83
C SER A 277 6.12 -3.14 -5.73
N CYS A 278 5.24 -2.89 -6.69
CA CYS A 278 3.82 -3.23 -6.59
C CYS A 278 3.25 -3.96 -7.81
N ASN A 279 1.97 -4.38 -7.71
CA ASN A 279 1.17 -4.98 -8.77
C ASN A 279 1.77 -6.26 -9.38
N ALA A 280 2.55 -7.01 -8.60
CA ALA A 280 3.20 -8.24 -9.04
C ALA A 280 3.96 -8.08 -10.38
N MET A 281 4.61 -6.92 -10.57
CA MET A 281 5.49 -6.66 -11.71
C MET A 281 6.88 -7.25 -11.48
N ASN A 282 7.29 -7.31 -10.21
CA ASN A 282 8.56 -7.87 -9.77
C ASN A 282 8.33 -8.79 -8.56
N VAL A 283 9.37 -9.52 -8.21
CA VAL A 283 9.53 -10.22 -6.93
C VAL A 283 10.87 -9.86 -6.31
N SER A 284 10.95 -9.83 -5.00
CA SER A 284 12.24 -9.89 -4.31
C SER A 284 12.70 -11.33 -4.28
N ASP A 285 13.93 -11.60 -4.68
CA ASP A 285 14.49 -12.94 -4.78
C ASP A 285 15.85 -12.99 -4.08
N ALA A 286 15.91 -13.67 -2.94
CA ALA A 286 17.12 -13.84 -2.15
C ALA A 286 17.56 -15.29 -2.09
N GLU A 287 18.87 -15.51 -2.19
CA GLU A 287 19.51 -16.79 -1.93
C GLU A 287 20.29 -16.74 -0.63
N ILE A 288 20.06 -17.73 0.23
CA ILE A 288 20.82 -17.93 1.45
C ILE A 288 21.59 -19.24 1.33
N VAL A 289 22.91 -19.15 1.37
CA VAL A 289 23.79 -20.32 1.43
C VAL A 289 24.35 -20.41 2.85
N ILE A 290 24.09 -21.53 3.52
CA ILE A 290 24.47 -21.75 4.89
C ILE A 290 25.21 -23.07 5.03
N THR A 291 26.40 -23.01 5.64
CA THR A 291 27.20 -24.21 5.95
C THR A 291 27.15 -24.45 7.46
N LYS A 292 26.73 -25.64 7.84
CA LYS A 292 26.70 -26.12 9.23
C LYS A 292 27.74 -27.20 9.43
N GLN A 293 28.46 -27.12 10.57
CA GLN A 293 29.40 -28.12 11.03
C GLN A 293 28.97 -28.59 12.41
N ASP A 294 28.70 -29.90 12.55
CA ASP A 294 28.15 -30.47 13.77
C ASP A 294 26.88 -29.72 14.26
N GLY A 295 25.99 -29.35 13.33
CA GLY A 295 24.73 -28.65 13.60
C GLY A 295 24.87 -27.14 13.87
N LYS A 296 26.09 -26.58 13.91
CA LYS A 296 26.34 -25.13 14.13
C LYS A 296 26.65 -24.43 12.81
N VAL A 297 26.14 -23.23 12.64
CA VAL A 297 26.45 -22.38 11.49
C VAL A 297 27.90 -21.93 11.58
N VAL A 298 28.68 -22.24 10.55
CA VAL A 298 30.10 -21.83 10.40
C VAL A 298 30.29 -20.81 9.29
N GLU A 299 29.40 -20.80 8.33
CA GLU A 299 29.38 -19.82 7.23
C GLU A 299 27.95 -19.55 6.79
N LYS A 300 27.67 -18.28 6.47
CA LYS A 300 26.38 -17.84 5.95
C LYS A 300 26.60 -16.69 4.95
N THR A 301 26.01 -16.83 3.78
CA THR A 301 26.00 -15.79 2.74
C THR A 301 24.56 -15.50 2.35
N VAL A 302 24.21 -14.23 2.28
CA VAL A 302 22.90 -13.75 1.80
C VAL A 302 23.14 -12.87 0.60
N THR A 303 22.52 -13.22 -0.53
CA THR A 303 22.56 -12.46 -1.78
C THR A 303 21.15 -12.35 -2.34
N GLY A 304 20.90 -11.37 -3.17
CA GLY A 304 19.56 -11.22 -3.77
C GLY A 304 19.42 -9.96 -4.60
N ASP A 305 18.30 -9.89 -5.29
CA ASP A 305 17.97 -8.79 -6.19
C ASP A 305 16.43 -8.71 -6.38
N VAL A 306 15.97 -7.60 -6.95
CA VAL A 306 14.60 -7.46 -7.44
C VAL A 306 14.55 -7.99 -8.87
N LYS A 307 13.63 -8.91 -9.15
CA LYS A 307 13.48 -9.58 -10.45
C LYS A 307 12.20 -9.12 -11.14
N ASP A 308 12.34 -8.52 -12.32
CA ASP A 308 11.22 -8.27 -13.23
C ASP A 308 10.68 -9.62 -13.74
N ILE A 309 9.39 -9.87 -13.49
CA ILE A 309 8.70 -11.10 -13.91
C ILE A 309 7.71 -10.86 -15.05
N THR A 310 7.65 -9.66 -15.60
CA THR A 310 6.68 -9.30 -16.65
C THR A 310 6.85 -10.08 -17.96
N ALA A 311 8.04 -10.65 -18.18
CA ALA A 311 8.35 -11.52 -19.30
C ALA A 311 8.15 -13.02 -19.00
N GLU A 312 7.94 -13.41 -17.73
CA GLU A 312 7.66 -14.79 -17.39
C GLU A 312 6.36 -15.27 -18.08
N PRO A 313 6.29 -16.53 -18.51
CA PRO A 313 5.05 -17.08 -19.04
C PRO A 313 3.96 -17.07 -17.96
N VAL A 314 2.71 -16.96 -18.38
CA VAL A 314 1.56 -17.15 -17.50
C VAL A 314 1.47 -18.63 -17.11
N ASP A 315 1.27 -18.94 -15.84
CA ASP A 315 0.96 -20.29 -15.38
C ASP A 315 -0.46 -20.66 -15.78
N GLU A 316 -0.60 -21.45 -16.84
CA GLU A 316 -1.89 -21.88 -17.36
C GLU A 316 -2.66 -22.77 -16.36
N ALA A 317 -1.97 -23.55 -15.54
CA ALA A 317 -2.62 -24.35 -14.51
C ALA A 317 -3.27 -23.47 -13.43
N TYR A 318 -2.57 -22.39 -13.03
CA TYR A 318 -3.11 -21.38 -12.14
C TYR A 318 -4.36 -20.72 -12.73
N VAL A 319 -4.28 -20.22 -13.97
CA VAL A 319 -5.40 -19.54 -14.63
C VAL A 319 -6.61 -20.49 -14.79
N ASN A 320 -6.36 -21.73 -15.16
CA ASN A 320 -7.43 -22.73 -15.30
C ASN A 320 -8.07 -23.07 -13.95
N HIS A 321 -7.29 -23.14 -12.87
CA HIS A 321 -7.80 -23.38 -11.53
C HIS A 321 -8.77 -22.28 -11.08
N PHE A 322 -8.44 -21.02 -11.37
CA PHE A 322 -9.24 -19.84 -11.00
C PHE A 322 -10.18 -19.36 -12.11
N ALA A 323 -10.42 -20.14 -13.17
CA ALA A 323 -11.21 -19.70 -14.32
C ALA A 323 -12.63 -19.24 -13.92
N ALA A 324 -13.28 -19.95 -13.01
CA ALA A 324 -14.63 -19.58 -12.52
C ALA A 324 -14.60 -18.24 -11.76
N ASP A 325 -13.61 -18.03 -10.89
CA ASP A 325 -13.44 -16.80 -10.13
C ASP A 325 -13.18 -15.60 -11.07
N ILE A 326 -12.37 -15.79 -12.10
CA ILE A 326 -12.07 -14.79 -13.12
C ILE A 326 -13.35 -14.39 -13.87
N GLU A 327 -14.15 -15.35 -14.33
CA GLU A 327 -15.39 -15.08 -15.08
C GLU A 327 -16.46 -14.40 -14.21
N GLU A 328 -16.55 -14.74 -12.93
CA GLU A 328 -17.46 -14.05 -12.00
C GLU A 328 -17.09 -12.57 -11.84
N VAL A 329 -15.80 -12.26 -11.63
CA VAL A 329 -15.34 -10.88 -11.52
C VAL A 329 -15.52 -10.14 -12.85
N LYS A 330 -15.24 -10.78 -14.00
CA LYS A 330 -15.52 -10.19 -15.33
C LYS A 330 -17.00 -9.86 -15.52
N ALA A 331 -17.89 -10.77 -15.10
CA ALA A 331 -19.34 -10.55 -15.18
C ALA A 331 -19.77 -9.37 -14.29
N TYR A 332 -19.22 -9.27 -13.08
CA TYR A 332 -19.47 -8.16 -12.17
C TYR A 332 -19.02 -6.82 -12.75
N VAL A 333 -17.76 -6.70 -13.16
CA VAL A 333 -17.23 -5.43 -13.71
C VAL A 333 -17.80 -5.08 -15.08
N GLY A 334 -18.25 -6.08 -15.85
CA GLY A 334 -18.90 -5.94 -17.14
C GLY A 334 -20.36 -5.50 -17.07
N LYS A 335 -20.98 -5.44 -15.89
CA LYS A 335 -22.37 -5.04 -15.70
C LYS A 335 -22.56 -3.58 -16.11
N LYS A 336 -23.39 -3.33 -17.12
CA LYS A 336 -23.77 -1.98 -17.53
C LYS A 336 -24.64 -1.33 -16.44
N ILE A 337 -24.26 -0.12 -16.01
CA ILE A 337 -24.98 0.64 -14.97
C ILE A 337 -25.62 1.93 -15.46
N GLY A 338 -25.31 2.36 -16.70
CA GLY A 338 -25.87 3.57 -17.27
C GLY A 338 -25.17 3.97 -18.56
N SER A 339 -25.21 5.25 -18.87
CA SER A 339 -24.50 5.85 -20.01
C SER A 339 -24.06 7.27 -19.70
N ILE A 340 -23.05 7.74 -20.43
CA ILE A 340 -22.53 9.10 -20.33
C ILE A 340 -22.55 9.79 -21.69
N ALA A 341 -22.94 11.07 -21.72
CA ALA A 341 -23.17 11.82 -22.96
C ALA A 341 -21.90 12.43 -23.56
N LYS A 342 -20.77 12.44 -22.82
CA LYS A 342 -19.48 12.99 -23.25
C LYS A 342 -18.36 12.39 -22.43
N THR A 343 -17.24 12.08 -23.07
CA THR A 343 -16.04 11.58 -22.38
C THR A 343 -15.54 12.55 -21.30
N MET A 344 -15.16 12.01 -20.14
CA MET A 344 -14.54 12.73 -19.03
C MET A 344 -13.12 12.21 -18.78
N TYR A 345 -12.23 13.09 -18.38
CA TYR A 345 -10.83 12.77 -18.07
C TYR A 345 -10.45 13.27 -16.67
N THR A 346 -9.76 12.45 -15.88
CA THR A 346 -9.20 12.86 -14.58
C THR A 346 -8.18 13.99 -14.73
N ARG A 347 -7.35 13.92 -15.78
CA ARG A 347 -6.31 14.92 -16.06
C ARG A 347 -6.85 16.37 -16.14
N ASP A 348 -8.10 16.54 -16.55
CA ASP A 348 -8.70 17.89 -16.62
C ASP A 348 -8.83 18.53 -15.24
N SER A 349 -8.97 17.70 -14.19
CA SER A 349 -9.11 18.17 -12.80
C SER A 349 -7.86 18.85 -12.23
N PHE A 350 -6.68 18.58 -12.82
CA PHE A 350 -5.45 19.24 -12.39
C PHE A 350 -5.31 20.69 -12.89
N PHE A 351 -6.08 21.07 -13.90
CA PHE A 351 -5.95 22.34 -14.60
C PHE A 351 -7.15 23.29 -14.44
N GLY A 352 -8.11 22.94 -13.60
CA GLY A 352 -9.30 23.76 -13.38
C GLY A 352 -10.56 22.94 -13.12
N ASN A 353 -11.72 23.56 -13.32
CA ASN A 353 -12.99 22.85 -13.24
C ASN A 353 -13.03 21.69 -14.24
N SER A 354 -13.48 20.55 -13.79
CA SER A 354 -13.55 19.33 -14.60
C SER A 354 -14.85 18.60 -14.36
N SER A 355 -15.52 18.22 -15.43
CA SER A 355 -16.73 17.41 -15.31
C SER A 355 -16.52 16.05 -14.62
N PHE A 356 -15.28 15.58 -14.53
CA PHE A 356 -14.92 14.36 -13.80
C PHE A 356 -15.04 14.59 -12.30
N ILE A 357 -14.33 15.59 -11.76
CA ILE A 357 -14.34 15.85 -10.31
C ILE A 357 -15.67 16.45 -9.85
N ASP A 358 -16.29 17.29 -10.70
CA ASP A 358 -17.57 17.94 -10.41
C ASP A 358 -18.74 16.94 -10.33
N LEU A 359 -18.67 15.80 -11.04
CA LEU A 359 -19.65 14.72 -10.87
C LEU A 359 -19.62 14.18 -9.43
N ILE A 360 -18.42 14.00 -8.86
CA ILE A 360 -18.24 13.51 -7.48
C ILE A 360 -18.70 14.58 -6.49
N HIS A 361 -18.27 15.83 -6.65
CA HIS A 361 -18.71 16.95 -5.81
C HIS A 361 -20.23 17.08 -5.77
N ASN A 362 -20.87 17.08 -6.93
CA ASN A 362 -22.31 17.25 -7.04
C ASN A 362 -23.08 16.07 -6.43
N MET A 363 -22.54 14.85 -6.53
CA MET A 363 -23.10 13.69 -5.86
C MET A 363 -22.97 13.81 -4.34
N GLN A 364 -21.79 14.17 -3.82
CA GLN A 364 -21.57 14.37 -2.38
C GLN A 364 -22.54 15.40 -1.80
N LEU A 365 -22.67 16.57 -2.46
CA LEU A 365 -23.64 17.63 -2.05
C LEU A 365 -25.09 17.16 -2.13
N SER A 366 -25.46 16.42 -3.18
CA SER A 366 -26.81 15.91 -3.35
C SER A 366 -27.22 14.91 -2.27
N LEU A 367 -26.31 14.02 -1.89
CA LEU A 367 -26.56 12.97 -0.89
C LEU A 367 -26.58 13.51 0.53
N THR A 368 -25.62 14.36 0.88
CA THR A 368 -25.41 14.81 2.26
C THR A 368 -26.16 16.09 2.62
N LYS A 369 -26.60 16.85 1.59
CA LYS A 369 -27.10 18.22 1.78
C LYS A 369 -26.10 19.11 2.53
N ALA A 370 -24.80 18.83 2.35
CA ALA A 370 -23.73 19.66 2.86
C ALA A 370 -23.67 20.99 2.10
N ASP A 371 -23.10 22.01 2.75
CA ASP A 371 -22.94 23.35 2.15
C ASP A 371 -21.79 23.36 1.12
N ILE A 372 -20.74 22.59 1.40
CA ILE A 372 -19.49 22.57 0.63
C ILE A 372 -19.05 21.11 0.47
N SER A 373 -18.32 20.82 -0.60
CA SER A 373 -17.71 19.51 -0.87
C SER A 373 -16.25 19.68 -1.23
N PHE A 374 -15.37 18.83 -0.63
CA PHE A 374 -13.97 18.70 -0.99
C PHE A 374 -13.72 17.37 -1.67
N ASN A 375 -12.86 17.34 -2.70
CA ASN A 375 -12.42 16.13 -3.34
C ASN A 375 -11.18 16.35 -4.22
N ALA A 376 -10.31 15.34 -4.31
CA ALA A 376 -9.13 15.32 -5.16
C ALA A 376 -9.26 14.29 -6.30
N PRO A 377 -8.58 14.46 -7.45
CA PRO A 377 -8.47 13.43 -8.47
C PRO A 377 -7.56 12.31 -7.97
N LEU A 378 -8.12 11.09 -7.82
CA LEU A 378 -7.42 9.93 -7.25
C LEU A 378 -6.63 9.12 -8.28
N LEU A 379 -6.76 9.42 -9.56
CA LEU A 379 -6.03 8.80 -10.66
C LEU A 379 -5.46 9.88 -11.59
N PHE A 380 -4.26 9.64 -12.12
CA PHE A 380 -3.57 10.63 -12.94
C PHE A 380 -4.22 10.83 -14.32
N ASN A 381 -4.44 9.76 -15.07
CA ASN A 381 -4.90 9.85 -16.46
C ASN A 381 -5.97 8.78 -16.79
N ALA A 382 -7.00 8.69 -15.95
CA ALA A 382 -8.15 7.84 -16.25
C ALA A 382 -9.17 8.59 -17.12
N GLN A 383 -9.99 7.81 -17.83
CA GLN A 383 -11.09 8.35 -18.63
C GLN A 383 -12.33 7.46 -18.51
N ILE A 384 -13.49 8.10 -18.56
CA ILE A 384 -14.77 7.43 -18.80
C ILE A 384 -15.26 7.90 -20.16
N LYS A 385 -15.31 6.95 -21.11
CA LYS A 385 -15.65 7.26 -22.51
C LYS A 385 -17.15 7.52 -22.66
N GLU A 386 -17.51 8.40 -23.59
CA GLU A 386 -18.89 8.57 -24.06
C GLU A 386 -19.51 7.22 -24.43
N GLY A 387 -20.77 7.02 -24.06
CA GLY A 387 -21.50 5.78 -24.31
C GLY A 387 -21.85 5.00 -23.05
N PRO A 388 -21.89 3.66 -23.10
CA PRO A 388 -22.23 2.82 -21.96
C PRO A 388 -21.20 2.98 -20.82
N VAL A 389 -21.70 3.05 -19.58
CA VAL A 389 -20.91 3.04 -18.34
C VAL A 389 -21.07 1.68 -17.67
N TYR A 390 -19.97 1.08 -17.27
CA TYR A 390 -19.91 -0.23 -16.66
C TYR A 390 -19.46 -0.13 -15.20
N MET A 391 -19.66 -1.20 -14.43
CA MET A 391 -19.18 -1.25 -13.05
C MET A 391 -17.66 -1.03 -12.95
N SER A 392 -16.87 -1.50 -13.93
CA SER A 392 -15.43 -1.22 -14.02
C SER A 392 -15.08 0.28 -14.05
N ASP A 393 -15.95 1.12 -14.62
CA ASP A 393 -15.69 2.56 -14.69
C ASP A 393 -15.79 3.25 -13.34
N MET A 394 -16.48 2.63 -12.38
CA MET A 394 -16.56 3.15 -11.01
C MET A 394 -15.20 3.11 -10.30
N PHE A 395 -14.37 2.13 -10.62
CA PHE A 395 -12.99 2.06 -10.10
C PHE A 395 -12.05 3.09 -10.75
N LYS A 396 -12.39 3.58 -11.95
CA LYS A 396 -11.72 4.74 -12.57
C LYS A 396 -12.21 6.07 -11.99
N LEU A 397 -13.47 6.13 -11.58
CA LEU A 397 -14.07 7.34 -11.01
C LEU A 397 -13.64 7.52 -9.55
N TYR A 398 -13.65 6.42 -8.78
CA TYR A 398 -13.24 6.41 -7.38
C TYR A 398 -12.48 5.12 -7.02
N ARG A 399 -11.17 5.25 -6.79
CA ARG A 399 -10.26 4.10 -6.64
C ARG A 399 -10.39 3.39 -5.29
N PHE A 400 -10.54 4.14 -4.19
CA PHE A 400 -10.48 3.62 -2.82
C PHE A 400 -11.87 3.32 -2.23
N GLU A 401 -11.91 2.51 -1.18
CA GLU A 401 -13.12 2.12 -0.46
C GLU A 401 -13.55 3.14 0.61
N ASN A 402 -13.25 4.43 0.40
CA ASN A 402 -13.59 5.48 1.35
C ASN A 402 -15.10 5.71 1.45
N LYS A 403 -15.58 5.88 2.67
CA LYS A 403 -16.95 6.32 2.95
C LYS A 403 -17.12 7.82 2.70
N LEU A 404 -18.37 8.26 2.60
CA LEU A 404 -18.73 9.67 2.51
C LEU A 404 -18.99 10.24 3.90
N CYS A 405 -18.21 11.23 4.30
CA CYS A 405 -18.33 11.91 5.58
C CYS A 405 -18.78 13.37 5.42
N VAL A 406 -19.39 13.93 6.48
CA VAL A 406 -19.63 15.38 6.61
C VAL A 406 -18.98 15.86 7.89
N MET A 407 -18.10 16.84 7.74
CA MET A 407 -17.41 17.51 8.85
C MET A 407 -18.00 18.89 9.09
N ARG A 408 -17.99 19.33 10.36
CA ARG A 408 -18.27 20.74 10.70
C ARG A 408 -16.97 21.53 10.68
N MET A 409 -16.93 22.59 9.88
CA MET A 409 -15.77 23.47 9.75
C MET A 409 -16.23 24.93 9.75
N THR A 410 -15.43 25.81 10.32
CA THR A 410 -15.62 27.25 10.16
C THR A 410 -15.18 27.70 8.79
N GLY A 411 -15.64 28.87 8.31
CA GLY A 411 -15.22 29.39 7.02
C GLY A 411 -13.71 29.66 6.96
N GLU A 412 -13.08 30.04 8.07
CA GLU A 412 -11.63 30.23 8.11
C GLU A 412 -10.87 28.91 8.01
N GLU A 413 -11.33 27.84 8.67
CA GLU A 413 -10.77 26.50 8.53
C GLU A 413 -10.90 25.98 7.09
N ILE A 414 -12.03 26.24 6.41
CA ILE A 414 -12.25 25.92 5.00
C ILE A 414 -11.23 26.65 4.10
N ARG A 415 -10.99 27.93 4.33
CA ARG A 415 -10.00 28.72 3.59
C ARG A 415 -8.60 28.15 3.78
N ARG A 416 -8.18 27.90 5.02
CA ARG A 416 -6.87 27.33 5.35
C ARG A 416 -6.66 25.95 4.76
N TYR A 417 -7.70 25.11 4.79
CA TYR A 417 -7.68 23.78 4.14
C TYR A 417 -7.35 23.90 2.65
N LEU A 418 -8.06 24.79 1.95
CA LEU A 418 -7.83 25.02 0.52
C LEU A 418 -6.46 25.63 0.26
N GLU A 419 -6.00 26.58 1.11
CA GLU A 419 -4.64 27.12 1.00
C GLU A 419 -3.61 26.01 0.99
N MET A 420 -3.62 25.11 1.99
CA MET A 420 -2.67 24.00 2.03
C MET A 420 -2.80 23.07 0.81
N SER A 421 -4.01 22.79 0.35
CA SER A 421 -4.22 21.99 -0.86
C SER A 421 -3.54 22.61 -2.07
N TYR A 422 -3.76 23.93 -2.30
CA TYR A 422 -3.15 24.63 -3.42
C TYR A 422 -1.66 24.89 -3.24
N ASP A 423 -1.16 25.04 -2.02
CA ASP A 423 0.27 25.16 -1.73
C ASP A 423 1.04 23.85 -2.04
N LEU A 424 0.37 22.71 -1.95
CA LEU A 424 0.92 21.42 -2.38
C LEU A 424 0.84 21.20 -3.91
N TRP A 425 -0.05 21.89 -4.58
CA TRP A 425 -0.40 21.68 -5.98
C TRP A 425 0.19 22.71 -6.92
N VAL A 426 0.13 24.01 -6.52
CA VAL A 426 0.36 25.18 -7.39
C VAL A 426 1.58 25.96 -6.95
N ASN A 427 2.42 26.30 -7.92
CA ASN A 427 3.59 27.14 -7.71
C ASN A 427 3.19 28.60 -7.42
N THR A 428 4.09 29.35 -6.79
CA THR A 428 4.03 30.82 -6.74
C THR A 428 4.78 31.39 -7.94
N MET A 429 4.03 31.82 -8.96
CA MET A 429 4.59 32.38 -10.18
C MET A 429 5.16 33.79 -9.93
N LYS A 430 6.39 34.05 -10.33
CA LYS A 430 7.05 35.35 -10.28
C LYS A 430 7.04 36.04 -11.63
N GLN A 431 6.88 35.28 -12.71
CA GLN A 431 6.81 35.77 -14.09
C GLN A 431 5.89 34.86 -14.91
N LYS A 432 5.45 35.35 -16.09
CA LYS A 432 4.47 34.64 -16.95
C LYS A 432 4.96 33.29 -17.50
N ASP A 433 6.28 33.11 -17.58
CA ASP A 433 6.89 31.94 -18.14
C ASP A 433 7.15 30.83 -17.10
N ASP A 434 6.88 31.10 -15.83
CA ASP A 434 6.98 30.09 -14.78
C ASP A 434 5.93 28.98 -14.97
N HIS A 435 6.23 27.80 -14.49
CA HIS A 435 5.25 26.72 -14.36
C HIS A 435 4.20 27.10 -13.32
N ILE A 436 2.94 26.80 -13.61
CA ILE A 436 1.85 27.01 -12.65
C ILE A 436 1.74 25.81 -11.68
N MET A 437 2.10 24.61 -12.13
CA MET A 437 2.11 23.42 -11.28
C MET A 437 3.44 23.29 -10.53
N LEU A 438 3.41 22.76 -9.32
CA LEU A 438 4.60 22.30 -8.62
C LEU A 438 5.06 20.98 -9.22
N LEU A 439 5.98 21.05 -10.17
CA LEU A 439 6.53 19.90 -10.87
C LEU A 439 7.77 19.35 -10.18
N ASP A 440 8.05 18.07 -10.36
CA ASP A 440 9.28 17.44 -9.92
C ASP A 440 10.39 17.69 -10.94
N GLU A 441 11.25 18.69 -10.65
CA GLU A 441 12.37 19.07 -11.50
C GLU A 441 13.42 17.95 -11.70
N LYS A 442 13.42 16.95 -10.82
CA LYS A 442 14.37 15.82 -10.87
C LYS A 442 13.88 14.66 -11.74
N ASN A 443 12.73 14.79 -12.40
CA ASN A 443 12.08 13.70 -13.15
C ASN A 443 12.07 12.39 -12.34
N SER A 444 11.66 12.47 -11.08
CA SER A 444 11.64 11.30 -10.21
C SER A 444 10.71 10.25 -10.82
N THR A 445 11.16 9.01 -10.80
CA THR A 445 10.38 7.85 -11.25
C THR A 445 9.28 7.47 -10.25
N ASP A 446 8.99 8.33 -9.30
CA ASP A 446 7.92 8.12 -8.32
C ASP A 446 6.56 8.08 -9.03
N MET A 447 6.07 6.87 -9.26
CA MET A 447 4.82 6.65 -9.99
C MET A 447 3.60 7.22 -9.29
N GLN A 448 3.67 7.47 -7.97
CA GLN A 448 2.55 8.06 -7.22
C GLN A 448 2.45 9.58 -7.39
N LYS A 449 3.56 10.24 -7.70
CA LYS A 449 3.61 11.69 -7.93
C LYS A 449 3.33 12.10 -9.38
N PHE A 450 3.49 11.19 -10.32
CA PHE A 450 3.17 11.41 -11.75
C PHE A 450 3.82 12.66 -12.37
N GLY A 451 5.01 13.03 -11.92
CA GLY A 451 5.71 14.24 -12.36
C GLY A 451 5.38 15.51 -11.56
N PHE A 452 4.46 15.46 -10.60
CA PHE A 452 4.27 16.52 -9.61
C PHE A 452 5.26 16.37 -8.45
N LYS A 453 5.53 17.47 -7.77
CA LYS A 453 6.38 17.49 -6.56
C LYS A 453 5.72 16.75 -5.39
N ASN A 454 4.40 16.84 -5.26
CA ASN A 454 3.61 16.30 -4.16
C ASN A 454 2.58 15.28 -4.67
N MET A 455 2.01 14.49 -3.76
CA MET A 455 1.02 13.46 -4.04
C MET A 455 -0.29 14.09 -4.54
N THR A 456 -0.75 13.68 -5.73
CA THR A 456 -1.92 14.29 -6.39
C THR A 456 -3.24 14.04 -5.66
N PHE A 457 -3.33 12.99 -4.85
CA PHE A 457 -4.50 12.75 -4.03
C PHE A 457 -4.71 13.80 -2.92
N ASN A 458 -3.75 14.72 -2.71
CA ASN A 458 -3.86 15.87 -1.81
C ASN A 458 -4.28 17.18 -2.54
N PHE A 459 -4.61 17.12 -3.83
CA PHE A 459 -5.00 18.29 -4.62
C PHE A 459 -6.53 18.47 -4.61
N ASP A 460 -7.07 18.74 -3.44
CA ASP A 460 -8.50 18.94 -3.26
C ASP A 460 -8.95 20.27 -3.85
N SER A 461 -10.00 20.23 -4.65
CA SER A 461 -10.82 21.37 -5.04
C SER A 461 -12.13 21.40 -4.25
N ALA A 462 -12.90 22.48 -4.41
CA ALA A 462 -14.16 22.65 -3.71
C ALA A 462 -15.34 22.92 -4.64
N ALA A 463 -16.53 22.44 -4.23
CA ALA A 463 -17.81 22.89 -4.75
C ALA A 463 -18.71 23.41 -3.62
N GLY A 464 -19.73 24.22 -3.96
CA GLY A 464 -20.58 24.92 -2.99
C GLY A 464 -20.12 26.33 -2.66
N ILE A 465 -18.92 26.72 -3.06
CA ILE A 465 -18.34 28.07 -2.97
C ILE A 465 -17.79 28.52 -4.32
N ASP A 466 -17.85 29.82 -4.59
CA ASP A 466 -17.19 30.47 -5.71
C ASP A 466 -15.88 31.07 -5.20
N TYR A 467 -14.73 30.71 -5.82
CA TYR A 467 -13.42 31.18 -5.34
C TYR A 467 -12.38 31.33 -6.46
N GLU A 468 -11.31 32.02 -6.15
CA GLU A 468 -10.15 32.24 -7.02
C GLU A 468 -8.88 31.79 -6.32
N VAL A 469 -7.93 31.30 -7.13
CA VAL A 469 -6.59 30.91 -6.69
C VAL A 469 -5.58 31.83 -7.39
N ASP A 470 -5.01 32.77 -6.66
CA ASP A 470 -4.03 33.75 -7.18
C ASP A 470 -2.63 33.13 -7.17
N VAL A 471 -2.18 32.73 -8.35
CA VAL A 471 -0.89 32.05 -8.54
C VAL A 471 0.33 32.93 -8.34
N THR A 472 0.13 34.24 -8.14
CA THR A 472 1.22 35.20 -7.87
C THR A 472 1.46 35.41 -6.37
N LYS A 473 0.57 34.88 -5.53
CA LYS A 473 0.64 35.04 -4.08
C LYS A 473 1.51 33.96 -3.45
N PRO A 474 2.15 34.27 -2.31
CA PRO A 474 2.88 33.24 -1.56
C PRO A 474 1.94 32.18 -0.98
N ASP A 475 2.54 31.11 -0.53
CA ASP A 475 1.84 30.03 0.17
C ASP A 475 1.03 30.59 1.35
N GLY A 476 -0.19 30.09 1.54
CA GLY A 476 -1.15 30.54 2.55
C GLY A 476 -1.97 31.79 2.20
N GLU A 477 -1.72 32.41 1.03
CA GLU A 477 -2.40 33.64 0.57
C GLU A 477 -3.00 33.53 -0.85
N LYS A 478 -3.04 32.31 -1.41
CA LYS A 478 -3.49 32.09 -2.80
C LYS A 478 -5.01 32.04 -2.94
N VAL A 479 -5.74 31.58 -1.92
CA VAL A 479 -7.18 31.30 -2.02
C VAL A 479 -8.02 32.50 -1.57
N ARG A 480 -8.89 32.96 -2.46
CA ARG A 480 -9.89 34.00 -2.16
C ARG A 480 -11.30 33.44 -2.40
N ILE A 481 -12.03 33.17 -1.32
CA ILE A 481 -13.43 32.75 -1.39
C ILE A 481 -14.29 34.01 -1.61
N LEU A 482 -15.08 33.98 -2.68
CA LEU A 482 -15.89 35.13 -3.10
C LEU A 482 -17.27 35.11 -2.46
N ARG A 483 -17.92 33.97 -2.46
CA ARG A 483 -19.28 33.76 -1.94
C ARG A 483 -19.64 32.27 -1.92
N MET A 484 -20.77 31.92 -1.36
CA MET A 484 -21.41 30.63 -1.58
C MET A 484 -21.95 30.56 -3.03
N THR A 485 -21.94 29.38 -3.66
CA THR A 485 -22.44 29.23 -5.05
C THR A 485 -23.95 29.53 -5.19
N ASN A 486 -24.73 29.43 -4.09
CA ASN A 486 -26.13 29.85 -4.06
C ASN A 486 -26.34 31.37 -4.02
N GLY A 487 -25.26 32.17 -4.02
CA GLY A 487 -25.27 33.63 -3.97
C GLY A 487 -25.17 34.24 -2.58
N GLU A 488 -25.28 33.45 -1.50
CA GLU A 488 -25.09 33.95 -0.15
C GLU A 488 -23.66 34.43 0.10
N LYS A 489 -23.50 35.37 1.05
CA LYS A 489 -22.18 35.82 1.50
C LYS A 489 -21.48 34.66 2.25
N PHE A 490 -20.23 34.38 1.88
CA PHE A 490 -19.37 33.52 2.68
C PHE A 490 -18.88 34.27 3.93
N ASP A 491 -19.02 33.63 5.09
CA ASP A 491 -18.58 34.20 6.38
C ASP A 491 -17.49 33.31 7.00
N PRO A 492 -16.26 33.83 7.20
CA PRO A 492 -15.16 33.08 7.83
C PRO A 492 -15.45 32.55 9.22
N LYS A 493 -16.39 33.14 9.95
CA LYS A 493 -16.75 32.76 11.34
C LYS A 493 -17.93 31.79 11.42
N LYS A 494 -18.69 31.63 10.34
CA LYS A 494 -19.85 30.72 10.29
C LYS A 494 -19.36 29.26 10.21
N TRP A 495 -20.10 28.38 10.84
CA TRP A 495 -19.94 26.93 10.71
C TRP A 495 -20.67 26.42 9.48
N TYR A 496 -19.97 25.62 8.69
CA TYR A 496 -20.49 24.96 7.49
C TYR A 496 -20.40 23.46 7.64
N ARG A 497 -21.25 22.76 6.91
CA ARG A 497 -21.21 21.32 6.71
C ARG A 497 -20.41 21.03 5.45
N VAL A 498 -19.30 20.31 5.59
CA VAL A 498 -18.36 20.04 4.50
C VAL A 498 -18.31 18.55 4.22
N ALA A 499 -18.73 18.15 3.01
CA ALA A 499 -18.66 16.77 2.56
C ALA A 499 -17.25 16.44 2.05
N MET A 500 -16.72 15.30 2.46
CA MET A 500 -15.42 14.78 2.04
C MET A 500 -15.39 13.25 2.24
N ASN A 501 -14.33 12.60 1.79
CA ASN A 501 -14.14 11.18 2.04
C ASN A 501 -13.64 10.89 3.47
N SER A 502 -13.78 9.63 3.92
CA SER A 502 -13.37 9.21 5.27
C SER A 502 -11.87 9.35 5.50
N TYR A 503 -11.02 9.11 4.49
CA TYR A 503 -9.58 9.33 4.60
C TYR A 503 -9.27 10.79 5.04
N ARG A 504 -9.93 11.78 4.41
CA ARG A 504 -9.79 13.20 4.81
C ARG A 504 -10.37 13.45 6.19
N ALA A 505 -11.57 12.95 6.46
CA ALA A 505 -12.24 13.16 7.73
C ALA A 505 -11.43 12.65 8.93
N ASN A 506 -10.58 11.63 8.72
CA ASN A 506 -9.70 11.06 9.74
C ASN A 506 -8.31 11.75 9.81
N GLY A 507 -8.07 12.80 9.01
CA GLY A 507 -6.83 13.56 9.02
C GLY A 507 -5.82 13.18 7.95
N GLY A 508 -6.15 12.22 7.08
CA GLY A 508 -5.27 11.78 6.01
C GLY A 508 -4.85 12.92 5.08
N GLY A 509 -3.55 12.97 4.72
CA GLY A 509 -2.94 14.05 3.96
C GLY A 509 -2.81 15.38 4.69
N GLU A 510 -3.10 15.41 6.00
CA GLU A 510 -2.90 16.54 6.92
C GLU A 510 -3.64 17.86 6.57
N LEU A 511 -4.54 17.84 5.57
CA LEU A 511 -5.26 19.07 5.15
C LEU A 511 -6.19 19.60 6.25
N LEU A 512 -6.80 18.73 7.06
CA LEU A 512 -7.60 19.14 8.22
C LEU A 512 -6.72 19.55 9.41
N THR A 513 -5.71 18.76 9.73
CA THR A 513 -4.91 18.93 10.94
C THR A 513 -3.89 20.07 10.79
N ARG A 514 -3.00 19.97 9.81
CA ARG A 514 -1.98 20.99 9.57
C ARG A 514 -2.50 22.16 8.71
N GLY A 515 -3.33 21.87 7.71
CA GLY A 515 -3.89 22.89 6.82
C GLY A 515 -4.91 23.76 7.52
N ALA A 516 -6.02 23.17 7.98
CA ALA A 516 -7.08 23.90 8.67
C ALA A 516 -6.78 24.19 10.15
N ASP A 517 -5.69 23.65 10.71
CA ASP A 517 -5.28 23.79 12.12
C ASP A 517 -6.34 23.22 13.11
N ILE A 518 -6.94 22.09 12.73
CA ILE A 518 -7.90 21.39 13.58
C ILE A 518 -7.15 20.31 14.37
N PRO A 519 -7.17 20.31 15.72
CA PRO A 519 -6.57 19.26 16.51
C PRO A 519 -7.09 17.87 16.13
N LYS A 520 -6.20 16.89 16.02
CA LYS A 520 -6.57 15.53 15.57
C LYS A 520 -7.65 14.91 16.47
N GLU A 521 -7.58 15.14 17.77
CA GLU A 521 -8.55 14.69 18.77
C GLU A 521 -9.94 15.28 18.59
N GLU A 522 -10.09 16.39 17.87
CA GLU A 522 -11.38 17.00 17.58
C GLU A 522 -12.07 16.42 16.35
N LEU A 523 -11.33 15.75 15.44
CA LEU A 523 -11.86 15.31 14.14
C LEU A 523 -13.12 14.44 14.31
N LEU A 524 -13.10 13.48 15.21
CA LEU A 524 -14.23 12.60 15.45
C LEU A 524 -15.48 13.38 15.94
N SER A 525 -15.31 14.34 16.83
CA SER A 525 -16.40 15.16 17.35
C SER A 525 -16.98 16.13 16.31
N ARG A 526 -16.23 16.47 15.28
CA ARG A 526 -16.65 17.31 14.16
C ARG A 526 -17.31 16.55 13.02
N LYS A 527 -17.16 15.22 12.97
CA LYS A 527 -17.83 14.35 12.00
C LYS A 527 -19.31 14.18 12.39
N VAL A 528 -20.22 14.72 11.58
CA VAL A 528 -21.67 14.75 11.84
C VAL A 528 -22.47 13.80 10.96
N TYR A 529 -21.82 13.17 10.01
CA TYR A 529 -22.40 12.14 9.14
C TYR A 529 -21.29 11.24 8.58
N GLU A 530 -21.60 9.98 8.44
CA GLU A 530 -20.81 8.99 7.73
C GLU A 530 -21.75 8.01 7.02
N SER A 531 -21.43 7.67 5.77
CA SER A 531 -22.22 6.71 5.01
C SER A 531 -21.92 5.27 5.41
N GLU A 532 -22.89 4.36 5.26
CA GLU A 532 -22.70 2.92 5.52
C GLU A 532 -21.77 2.26 4.50
N LEU A 533 -21.88 2.66 3.23
CA LEU A 533 -21.14 2.10 2.10
C LEU A 533 -20.14 3.11 1.54
N ASP A 534 -19.23 2.62 0.70
CA ASP A 534 -18.21 3.45 0.08
C ASP A 534 -18.77 4.40 -1.01
N LEU A 535 -17.99 5.43 -1.35
CA LEU A 535 -18.35 6.42 -2.36
C LEU A 535 -18.60 5.81 -3.75
N ARG A 536 -17.88 4.73 -4.10
CA ARG A 536 -18.04 4.02 -5.37
C ARG A 536 -19.45 3.42 -5.50
N HIS A 537 -19.98 2.86 -4.41
CA HIS A 537 -21.34 2.36 -4.35
C HIS A 537 -22.35 3.47 -4.67
N TYR A 538 -22.26 4.61 -4.01
CA TYR A 538 -23.20 5.73 -4.22
C TYR A 538 -23.09 6.35 -5.61
N LEU A 539 -21.88 6.41 -6.18
CA LEU A 539 -21.68 6.83 -7.57
C LEU A 539 -22.37 5.88 -8.54
N ALA A 540 -22.23 4.56 -8.32
CA ALA A 540 -22.88 3.55 -9.15
C ALA A 540 -24.41 3.67 -9.08
N GLU A 541 -24.96 3.82 -7.87
CA GLU A 541 -26.42 3.96 -7.69
C GLU A 541 -26.95 5.26 -8.29
N GLU A 542 -26.23 6.37 -8.20
CA GLU A 542 -26.62 7.63 -8.82
C GLU A 542 -26.64 7.54 -10.36
N ILE A 543 -25.66 6.84 -10.94
CA ILE A 543 -25.60 6.60 -12.40
C ILE A 543 -26.74 5.69 -12.84
N LYS A 544 -27.03 4.61 -12.09
CA LYS A 544 -28.18 3.73 -12.36
C LYS A 544 -29.50 4.49 -12.29
N ARG A 545 -29.68 5.30 -11.23
CA ARG A 545 -30.90 6.10 -11.02
C ARG A 545 -31.16 7.08 -12.14
N LYS A 546 -30.12 7.75 -12.65
CA LYS A 546 -30.22 8.72 -13.74
C LYS A 546 -30.28 8.08 -15.12
N GLY A 547 -29.76 6.85 -15.26
CA GLY A 547 -29.67 6.12 -16.53
C GLY A 547 -28.73 6.74 -17.57
N LYS A 548 -28.76 8.07 -17.71
CA LYS A 548 -27.84 8.84 -18.56
C LYS A 548 -27.32 10.06 -17.82
N ILE A 549 -25.98 10.18 -17.76
CA ILE A 549 -25.28 11.33 -17.18
C ILE A 549 -24.86 12.28 -18.31
N SER A 550 -25.17 13.56 -18.13
CA SER A 550 -24.62 14.64 -18.94
C SER A 550 -23.56 15.38 -18.11
N PRO A 551 -22.26 15.14 -18.37
CA PRO A 551 -21.20 15.76 -17.59
C PRO A 551 -21.22 17.29 -17.71
N LYS A 552 -21.12 17.98 -16.58
CA LYS A 552 -21.09 19.43 -16.50
C LYS A 552 -19.96 19.88 -15.62
N GLN A 553 -19.36 21.03 -15.96
CA GLN A 553 -18.43 21.74 -15.09
C GLN A 553 -19.22 22.73 -14.23
N ASN A 554 -18.85 22.84 -12.95
CA ASN A 554 -19.47 23.78 -12.02
C ASN A 554 -19.06 25.23 -12.31
N ASN A 555 -17.83 25.44 -12.85
CA ASN A 555 -17.25 26.74 -13.17
C ASN A 555 -17.24 27.69 -11.97
N ASN A 556 -17.07 27.15 -10.79
CA ASN A 556 -17.14 27.87 -9.51
C ASN A 556 -15.78 28.32 -9.00
N TRP A 557 -14.68 28.00 -9.71
CA TRP A 557 -13.35 28.47 -9.34
C TRP A 557 -12.43 28.64 -10.55
N ARG A 558 -11.34 29.43 -10.37
CA ARG A 558 -10.34 29.64 -11.42
C ARG A 558 -9.00 30.11 -10.86
N PHE A 559 -7.95 29.89 -11.63
CA PHE A 559 -6.64 30.49 -11.40
C PHE A 559 -6.60 31.94 -11.91
N VAL A 560 -6.02 32.85 -11.11
CA VAL A 560 -5.83 34.27 -11.46
C VAL A 560 -4.39 34.69 -11.18
N PRO A 561 -3.87 35.76 -11.88
CA PRO A 561 -4.48 36.44 -13.01
C PRO A 561 -4.53 35.54 -14.26
N GLU A 562 -5.66 35.54 -14.97
CA GLU A 562 -5.86 34.70 -16.13
C GLU A 562 -4.80 34.87 -17.24
N SER A 563 -4.27 36.08 -17.39
CA SER A 563 -3.21 36.35 -18.37
C SER A 563 -1.87 35.66 -18.08
N TRP A 564 -1.67 35.20 -16.85
CA TRP A 564 -0.51 34.37 -16.46
C TRP A 564 -0.90 32.90 -16.45
N ALA A 565 -2.02 32.57 -15.83
CA ALA A 565 -2.46 31.21 -15.59
C ALA A 565 -2.75 30.43 -16.90
N LYS A 566 -3.52 31.01 -17.84
CA LYS A 566 -3.93 30.30 -19.06
C LYS A 566 -2.76 29.76 -19.91
N PRO A 567 -1.73 30.57 -20.25
CA PRO A 567 -0.57 30.05 -20.99
C PRO A 567 0.23 29.02 -20.21
N ALA A 568 0.38 29.20 -18.88
CA ALA A 568 1.12 28.29 -18.03
C ALA A 568 0.39 26.93 -17.90
N LEU A 569 -0.93 26.93 -17.70
CA LEU A 569 -1.76 25.71 -17.67
C LEU A 569 -1.61 24.89 -18.96
N GLN A 570 -1.59 25.56 -20.13
CA GLN A 570 -1.40 24.86 -21.39
C GLN A 570 0.00 24.23 -21.48
N ARG A 571 1.05 24.95 -21.13
CA ARG A 571 2.44 24.44 -21.14
C ARG A 571 2.59 23.22 -20.22
N ASP A 572 2.10 23.33 -18.98
CA ASP A 572 2.22 22.26 -18.00
C ASP A 572 1.37 21.05 -18.36
N ARG A 573 0.20 21.27 -18.98
CA ARG A 573 -0.62 20.19 -19.52
C ARG A 573 0.09 19.44 -20.65
N GLU A 574 0.71 20.15 -21.58
CA GLU A 574 1.48 19.55 -22.68
C GLU A 574 2.70 18.80 -22.16
N LEU A 575 3.35 19.31 -21.12
CA LEU A 575 4.49 18.67 -20.47
C LEU A 575 4.10 17.33 -19.80
N LEU A 576 3.00 17.32 -19.04
CA LEU A 576 2.58 16.16 -18.26
C LEU A 576 1.85 15.07 -19.09
N PHE A 577 1.14 15.47 -20.15
CA PHE A 577 0.24 14.57 -20.88
C PHE A 577 0.49 14.50 -22.39
N GLY A 578 1.49 15.24 -22.89
CA GLY A 578 1.74 15.38 -24.32
C GLY A 578 0.74 16.32 -25.01
N LYS A 579 0.98 16.59 -26.28
CA LYS A 579 0.10 17.43 -27.12
C LYS A 579 -1.20 16.73 -27.48
#